data_6126e54961a7df36961c6f0bc3b7d54a
#
_entry.id   6126e54961a7df36961c6f0bc3b7d54a
#
_cell.length_a   1.000
_cell.length_b   1.000
_cell.length_c   1.000
_cell.angle_alpha   90.00
_cell.angle_beta   90.00
_cell.angle_gamma   90.00
#
_symmetry.space_group_name_H-M   'P 1'
#
loop_
_entity.id
_entity.type
_entity.pdbx_description
1 polymer ?
#
loop_
_entity_poly.entity_id
_entity_poly.type
_entity_poly.pdbx_seq_one_letter_code
_entity_poly.pdbx_strand_id
1 'polypeptide(L)'
;MATQHIPVDCITFAGNGEPTLHPDLEELVHEVKRLRHQYFPTADVGMLSDATQAHRPGVARALRALEVRYMKCDGGDEAMWRAVTQPLGSVAWNTMIAALKNLPDIILQSMFIQGQVDNTQPGHIETWIRLVGEIRPLSVQVYTIDRAPADSRAHEVPLARLQEIAARLSQRTGIPAEVYD
;
A
#
# COMPACT_ATOMS: atom_id res chain seq x y z
N MET A 1 -15.41 -30.80 -22.06
CA MET A 1 -15.19 -30.20 -20.73
C MET A 1 -15.61 -28.76 -20.81
N ALA A 2 -16.61 -28.32 -20.05
CA ALA A 2 -16.99 -26.92 -20.00
C ALA A 2 -15.87 -26.13 -19.33
N THR A 3 -15.24 -25.20 -20.04
CA THR A 3 -14.30 -24.23 -19.49
C THR A 3 -15.09 -23.36 -18.52
N GLN A 4 -14.84 -23.52 -17.22
CA GLN A 4 -15.39 -22.60 -16.22
C GLN A 4 -14.78 -21.22 -16.52
N HIS A 5 -15.61 -20.27 -16.95
CA HIS A 5 -15.25 -18.86 -17.00
C HIS A 5 -15.16 -18.35 -15.56
N ILE A 6 -13.92 -18.30 -15.03
CA ILE A 6 -13.67 -17.62 -13.75
C ILE A 6 -13.54 -16.13 -14.11
N PRO A 7 -14.40 -15.26 -13.55
CA PRO A 7 -14.25 -13.82 -13.75
C PRO A 7 -12.93 -13.35 -13.15
N VAL A 8 -12.22 -12.50 -13.89
CA VAL A 8 -11.00 -11.83 -13.41
C VAL A 8 -11.35 -10.35 -13.20
N ASP A 9 -11.30 -9.90 -11.95
CA ASP A 9 -11.63 -8.51 -11.60
C ASP A 9 -10.39 -7.61 -11.68
N CYS A 10 -9.22 -8.13 -11.32
CA CYS A 10 -7.98 -7.37 -11.34
C CYS A 10 -6.76 -8.25 -11.67
N ILE A 11 -5.85 -7.71 -12.47
CA ILE A 11 -4.51 -8.26 -12.74
C ILE A 11 -3.52 -7.42 -11.96
N THR A 12 -2.90 -7.98 -10.92
CA THR A 12 -2.09 -7.21 -9.97
C THR A 12 -0.61 -7.53 -10.10
N PHE A 13 0.20 -6.48 -10.31
CA PHE A 13 1.65 -6.58 -10.13
C PHE A 13 1.93 -6.75 -8.64
N ALA A 14 2.40 -7.94 -8.29
CA ALA A 14 2.80 -8.30 -6.93
C ALA A 14 3.93 -9.33 -7.02
N GLY A 15 4.71 -9.51 -5.96
CA GLY A 15 5.75 -10.52 -5.96
C GLY A 15 6.55 -10.57 -4.66
N ASN A 16 7.63 -11.36 -4.67
CA ASN A 16 8.56 -11.48 -3.55
C ASN A 16 9.53 -10.27 -3.42
N GLY A 17 9.37 -9.27 -4.27
CA GLY A 17 10.15 -8.04 -4.28
C GLY A 17 9.27 -6.83 -4.62
N GLU A 18 9.90 -5.67 -4.73
CA GLU A 18 9.24 -4.41 -5.06
C GLU A 18 9.12 -4.25 -6.59
N PRO A 19 7.91 -4.25 -7.18
CA PRO A 19 7.73 -4.15 -8.64
C PRO A 19 8.32 -2.87 -9.25
N THR A 20 8.32 -1.77 -8.50
CA THR A 20 8.82 -0.47 -8.98
C THR A 20 10.34 -0.40 -9.14
N LEU A 21 11.06 -1.45 -8.74
CA LEU A 21 12.49 -1.61 -9.01
C LEU A 21 12.77 -2.15 -10.42
N HIS A 22 11.74 -2.66 -11.13
CA HIS A 22 11.94 -3.17 -12.49
C HIS A 22 12.38 -2.05 -13.43
N PRO A 23 13.49 -2.21 -14.19
CA PRO A 23 14.03 -1.15 -15.05
C PRO A 23 13.04 -0.72 -16.15
N ASP A 24 12.31 -1.66 -16.71
CA ASP A 24 11.37 -1.45 -17.83
C ASP A 24 9.91 -1.45 -17.34
N LEU A 25 9.65 -0.93 -16.15
CA LEU A 25 8.32 -0.96 -15.53
C LEU A 25 7.23 -0.34 -16.41
N GLU A 26 7.53 0.79 -17.05
CA GLU A 26 6.58 1.52 -17.88
C GLU A 26 6.16 0.70 -19.10
N GLU A 27 7.10 0.04 -19.77
CA GLU A 27 6.83 -0.85 -20.90
C GLU A 27 6.03 -2.09 -20.46
N LEU A 28 6.39 -2.64 -19.30
CA LEU A 28 5.71 -3.80 -18.72
C LEU A 28 4.24 -3.49 -18.40
N VAL A 29 3.97 -2.34 -17.82
CA VAL A 29 2.60 -1.88 -17.56
C VAL A 29 1.81 -1.72 -18.86
N HIS A 30 2.40 -1.11 -19.89
CA HIS A 30 1.76 -0.97 -21.19
C HIS A 30 1.43 -2.33 -21.81
N GLU A 31 2.37 -3.28 -21.76
CA GLU A 31 2.15 -4.61 -22.35
C GLU A 31 1.08 -5.40 -21.60
N VAL A 32 1.09 -5.37 -20.26
CA VAL A 32 0.04 -6.02 -19.46
C VAL A 32 -1.33 -5.40 -19.75
N LYS A 33 -1.43 -4.08 -19.89
CA LYS A 33 -2.70 -3.42 -20.27
C LYS A 33 -3.16 -3.82 -21.68
N ARG A 34 -2.24 -3.98 -22.63
CA ARG A 34 -2.56 -4.48 -23.98
C ARG A 34 -3.11 -5.91 -23.92
N LEU A 35 -2.44 -6.80 -23.18
CA LEU A 35 -2.89 -8.19 -22.99
C LEU A 35 -4.22 -8.26 -22.24
N ARG A 36 -4.38 -7.45 -21.19
CA ARG A 36 -5.64 -7.34 -20.45
C ARG A 36 -6.79 -6.94 -21.38
N HIS A 37 -6.60 -5.93 -22.21
CA HIS A 37 -7.63 -5.52 -23.17
C HIS A 37 -8.04 -6.67 -24.11
N GLN A 38 -7.09 -7.51 -24.53
CA GLN A 38 -7.33 -8.62 -25.42
C GLN A 38 -8.05 -9.81 -24.74
N TYR A 39 -7.66 -10.15 -23.49
CA TYR A 39 -8.07 -11.39 -22.85
C TYR A 39 -9.05 -11.19 -21.68
N PHE A 40 -8.98 -10.04 -21.00
CA PHE A 40 -9.77 -9.72 -19.82
C PHE A 40 -10.25 -8.26 -19.88
N PRO A 41 -11.07 -7.87 -20.83
CA PRO A 41 -11.35 -6.46 -21.18
C PRO A 41 -12.01 -5.67 -20.02
N THR A 42 -12.64 -6.36 -19.08
CA THR A 42 -13.31 -5.76 -17.90
C THR A 42 -12.46 -5.74 -16.65
N ALA A 43 -11.30 -6.41 -16.64
CA ALA A 43 -10.44 -6.46 -15.48
C ALA A 43 -9.65 -5.16 -15.30
N ASP A 44 -9.43 -4.73 -14.07
CA ASP A 44 -8.47 -3.67 -13.75
C ASP A 44 -7.02 -4.17 -13.80
N VAL A 45 -6.07 -3.26 -13.94
CA VAL A 45 -4.65 -3.54 -13.73
C VAL A 45 -4.19 -2.76 -12.52
N GLY A 46 -3.67 -3.46 -11.52
CA GLY A 46 -3.25 -2.89 -10.26
C GLY A 46 -1.79 -3.18 -9.91
N MET A 47 -1.28 -2.51 -8.89
CA MET A 47 0.06 -2.75 -8.35
C MET A 47 0.08 -2.61 -6.84
N LEU A 48 0.78 -3.54 -6.16
CA LEU A 48 1.19 -3.46 -4.77
C LEU A 48 2.62 -2.92 -4.72
N SER A 49 2.87 -1.82 -4.02
CA SER A 49 4.20 -1.19 -3.93
C SER A 49 4.49 -0.67 -2.52
N ASP A 50 5.75 -0.78 -2.11
CA ASP A 50 6.26 -0.16 -0.88
C ASP A 50 6.39 1.37 -0.98
N ALA A 51 6.05 1.95 -2.12
CA ALA A 51 6.09 3.38 -2.46
C ALA A 51 7.49 4.01 -2.53
N THR A 52 8.56 3.30 -2.21
CA THR A 52 9.91 3.87 -2.09
C THR A 52 10.42 4.49 -3.39
N GLN A 53 9.99 3.98 -4.55
CA GLN A 53 10.40 4.46 -5.87
C GLN A 53 9.37 5.37 -6.55
N ALA A 54 8.24 5.66 -5.92
CA ALA A 54 7.13 6.40 -6.52
C ALA A 54 7.51 7.82 -7.00
N HIS A 55 8.61 8.38 -6.47
CA HIS A 55 9.15 9.68 -6.85
C HIS A 55 9.89 9.69 -8.20
N ARG A 56 10.30 8.52 -8.71
CA ARG A 56 11.04 8.43 -9.98
C ARG A 56 10.08 8.69 -11.16
N PRO A 57 10.44 9.55 -12.13
CA PRO A 57 9.50 9.95 -13.18
C PRO A 57 8.89 8.79 -13.99
N GLY A 58 9.68 7.78 -14.38
CA GLY A 58 9.18 6.59 -15.09
C GLY A 58 8.23 5.77 -14.23
N VAL A 59 8.55 5.56 -12.94
CA VAL A 59 7.68 4.87 -12.00
C VAL A 59 6.37 5.63 -11.80
N ALA A 60 6.44 6.95 -11.62
CA ALA A 60 5.25 7.78 -11.47
C ALA A 60 4.33 7.73 -12.70
N ARG A 61 4.89 7.65 -13.92
CA ARG A 61 4.09 7.46 -15.15
C ARG A 61 3.45 6.07 -15.18
N ALA A 62 4.22 5.02 -14.90
CA ALA A 62 3.71 3.66 -14.83
C ALA A 62 2.57 3.53 -13.81
N LEU A 63 2.74 4.07 -12.60
CA LEU A 63 1.70 4.07 -11.56
C LEU A 63 0.44 4.83 -12.01
N ARG A 64 0.57 5.98 -12.67
CA ARG A 64 -0.59 6.73 -13.18
C ARG A 64 -1.33 6.01 -14.30
N ALA A 65 -0.68 5.11 -15.02
CA ALA A 65 -1.30 4.32 -16.08
C ALA A 65 -2.16 3.16 -15.55
N LEU A 66 -2.03 2.78 -14.29
CA LEU A 66 -2.79 1.70 -13.66
C LEU A 66 -4.20 2.17 -13.26
N GLU A 67 -5.15 1.24 -13.18
CA GLU A 67 -6.48 1.46 -12.62
C GLU A 67 -6.42 1.47 -11.08
N VAL A 68 -5.64 0.57 -10.46
CA VAL A 68 -5.57 0.42 -8.99
C VAL A 68 -4.13 0.55 -8.49
N ARG A 69 -3.91 1.34 -7.46
CA ARG A 69 -2.59 1.63 -6.85
C ARG A 69 -2.64 1.39 -5.35
N TYR A 70 -2.11 0.23 -4.92
CA TYR A 70 -1.95 -0.09 -3.50
C TYR A 70 -0.55 0.35 -3.06
N MET A 71 -0.48 1.37 -2.20
CA MET A 71 0.77 1.99 -1.78
C MET A 71 0.96 1.83 -0.28
N LYS A 72 2.09 1.26 0.16
CA LYS A 72 2.35 1.08 1.60
C LYS A 72 2.71 2.37 2.31
N CYS A 73 2.16 2.53 3.53
CA CYS A 73 2.50 3.61 4.45
C CYS A 73 2.29 3.14 5.90
N ASP A 74 3.29 2.46 6.47
CA ASP A 74 3.20 1.74 7.75
C ASP A 74 3.53 2.62 8.97
N GLY A 75 3.70 3.92 8.81
CA GLY A 75 3.98 4.86 9.90
C GLY A 75 3.55 6.28 9.58
N GLY A 76 3.34 7.08 10.61
CA GLY A 76 2.95 8.49 10.47
C GLY A 76 4.13 9.46 10.40
N ASP A 77 5.33 8.99 10.71
CA ASP A 77 6.60 9.71 10.61
C ASP A 77 7.73 8.79 10.16
N GLU A 78 8.87 9.38 9.81
CA GLU A 78 10.02 8.64 9.29
C GLU A 78 10.57 7.61 10.27
N ALA A 79 10.58 7.92 11.58
CA ALA A 79 11.14 7.03 12.59
C ALA A 79 10.31 5.74 12.70
N MET A 80 8.98 5.87 12.79
CA MET A 80 8.08 4.72 12.88
C MET A 80 8.04 3.95 11.55
N TRP A 81 7.97 4.64 10.42
CA TRP A 81 8.01 3.99 9.11
C TRP A 81 9.29 3.15 8.93
N ARG A 82 10.47 3.69 9.29
CA ARG A 82 11.73 2.93 9.23
C ARG A 82 11.75 1.76 10.19
N ALA A 83 11.17 1.90 11.38
CA ALA A 83 11.12 0.83 12.37
C ALA A 83 10.26 -0.35 11.90
N VAL A 84 9.12 -0.08 11.25
CA VAL A 84 8.19 -1.11 10.75
C VAL A 84 8.64 -1.66 9.40
N THR A 85 8.91 -0.80 8.42
CA THR A 85 9.15 -1.20 7.03
C THR A 85 10.58 -1.69 6.80
N GLN A 86 11.56 -1.20 7.55
CA GLN A 86 12.99 -1.50 7.40
C GLN A 86 13.46 -1.43 5.93
N PRO A 87 13.26 -0.26 5.25
CA PRO A 87 13.50 -0.14 3.83
C PRO A 87 14.98 -0.37 3.49
N LEU A 88 15.25 -1.07 2.40
CA LEU A 88 16.59 -1.26 1.90
C LEU A 88 17.12 0.05 1.27
N GLY A 89 18.37 0.39 1.58
CA GLY A 89 19.05 1.57 1.03
C GLY A 89 18.59 2.90 1.62
N SER A 90 18.98 4.00 0.98
CA SER A 90 18.67 5.36 1.41
C SER A 90 17.40 5.86 0.72
N VAL A 91 16.25 5.67 1.36
CA VAL A 91 14.99 6.24 0.89
C VAL A 91 14.73 7.55 1.63
N ALA A 92 14.49 8.62 0.89
CA ALA A 92 14.16 9.93 1.45
C ALA A 92 12.65 9.97 1.77
N TRP A 93 12.30 9.89 3.05
CA TRP A 93 10.93 9.93 3.55
C TRP A 93 10.09 11.06 2.95
N ASN A 94 10.59 12.30 3.01
CA ASN A 94 9.84 13.45 2.49
C ASN A 94 9.58 13.37 0.98
N THR A 95 10.53 12.81 0.22
CA THR A 95 10.37 12.61 -1.23
C THR A 95 9.30 11.55 -1.52
N MET A 96 9.30 10.45 -0.77
CA MET A 96 8.28 9.40 -0.89
C MET A 96 6.88 9.95 -0.54
N ILE A 97 6.75 10.66 0.58
CA ILE A 97 5.46 11.25 0.97
C ILE A 97 4.97 12.29 -0.04
N ALA A 98 5.87 13.13 -0.57
CA ALA A 98 5.51 14.06 -1.64
C ALA A 98 5.02 13.32 -2.90
N ALA A 99 5.63 12.18 -3.25
CA ALA A 99 5.17 11.37 -4.38
C ALA A 99 3.78 10.78 -4.11
N LEU A 100 3.51 10.23 -2.92
CA LEU A 100 2.19 9.72 -2.54
C LEU A 100 1.11 10.81 -2.63
N LYS A 101 1.39 12.03 -2.14
CA LYS A 101 0.45 13.17 -2.24
C LYS A 101 0.16 13.60 -3.69
N ASN A 102 1.05 13.29 -4.62
CA ASN A 102 0.92 13.65 -6.05
C ASN A 102 0.40 12.51 -6.94
N LEU A 103 0.22 11.31 -6.40
CA LEU A 103 -0.40 10.20 -7.13
C LEU A 103 -1.92 10.27 -6.95
N PRO A 104 -2.69 10.21 -8.06
CA PRO A 104 -4.14 10.19 -7.97
C PRO A 104 -4.64 8.83 -7.49
N ASP A 105 -5.78 8.83 -6.83
CA ASP A 105 -6.62 7.66 -6.58
C ASP A 105 -5.85 6.45 -6.00
N ILE A 106 -4.99 6.70 -5.01
CA ILE A 106 -4.25 5.64 -4.33
C ILE A 106 -5.09 5.01 -3.21
N ILE A 107 -4.89 3.74 -2.98
CA ILE A 107 -5.32 3.01 -1.79
C ILE A 107 -4.09 2.84 -0.91
N LEU A 108 -4.12 3.39 0.30
CA LEU A 108 -3.03 3.15 1.23
C LEU A 108 -3.18 1.80 1.92
N GLN A 109 -2.08 1.07 2.04
CA GLN A 109 -1.98 -0.13 2.86
C GLN A 109 -1.13 0.20 4.08
N SER A 110 -1.67 -0.01 5.27
CA SER A 110 -0.98 0.30 6.53
C SER A 110 -1.01 -0.90 7.46
N MET A 111 0.19 -1.45 7.70
CA MET A 111 0.40 -2.57 8.60
C MET A 111 0.60 -2.07 10.02
N PHE A 112 -0.15 -2.65 10.95
CA PHE A 112 0.01 -2.41 12.38
C PHE A 112 0.60 -3.65 13.05
N ILE A 113 1.56 -3.43 13.94
CA ILE A 113 2.26 -4.46 14.69
C ILE A 113 2.42 -4.06 16.14
N GLN A 114 2.55 -5.06 17.00
CA GLN A 114 2.90 -4.92 18.43
C GLN A 114 4.19 -5.67 18.72
N GLY A 115 4.82 -5.36 19.87
CA GLY A 115 6.05 -6.02 20.30
C GLY A 115 7.19 -5.03 20.51
N GLN A 116 8.39 -5.35 20.03
CA GLN A 116 9.54 -4.44 20.15
C GLN A 116 9.31 -3.12 19.41
N VAL A 117 8.68 -3.17 18.26
CA VAL A 117 8.13 -2.03 17.56
C VAL A 117 6.61 -2.12 17.71
N ASP A 118 6.00 -1.01 18.15
CA ASP A 118 4.55 -0.93 18.38
C ASP A 118 4.02 0.37 17.81
N ASN A 119 3.45 0.31 16.61
CA ASN A 119 2.83 1.45 15.95
C ASN A 119 1.35 1.63 16.32
N THR A 120 0.82 0.81 17.25
CA THR A 120 -0.56 0.94 17.76
C THR A 120 -0.70 1.89 18.93
N GLN A 121 0.40 2.49 19.42
CA GLN A 121 0.36 3.44 20.53
C GLN A 121 -0.39 4.73 20.12
N PRO A 122 -1.13 5.36 21.04
CA PRO A 122 -1.99 6.50 20.70
C PRO A 122 -1.28 7.63 19.95
N GLY A 123 -0.04 7.96 20.33
CA GLY A 123 0.75 9.01 19.67
C GLY A 123 1.11 8.68 18.20
N HIS A 124 1.45 7.43 17.94
CA HIS A 124 1.76 6.95 16.57
C HIS A 124 0.53 6.91 15.69
N ILE A 125 -0.61 6.46 16.25
CA ILE A 125 -1.90 6.48 15.54
C ILE A 125 -2.29 7.91 15.15
N GLU A 126 -2.18 8.88 16.07
CA GLU A 126 -2.51 10.29 15.78
C GLU A 126 -1.61 10.88 14.68
N THR A 127 -0.32 10.58 14.73
CA THR A 127 0.63 11.02 13.71
C THR A 127 0.32 10.41 12.35
N TRP A 128 -0.02 9.12 12.32
CA TRP A 128 -0.42 8.40 11.10
C TRP A 128 -1.75 8.94 10.54
N ILE A 129 -2.80 9.15 11.37
CA ILE A 129 -4.07 9.73 10.94
C ILE A 129 -3.87 11.10 10.29
N ARG A 130 -3.03 11.95 10.88
CA ARG A 130 -2.70 13.27 10.32
C ARG A 130 -2.05 13.13 8.94
N LEU A 131 -1.05 12.24 8.80
CA LEU A 131 -0.37 12.00 7.53
C LEU A 131 -1.33 11.47 6.47
N VAL A 132 -2.18 10.50 6.80
CA VAL A 132 -3.20 9.97 5.88
C VAL A 132 -4.15 11.08 5.42
N GLY A 133 -4.57 11.95 6.34
CA GLY A 133 -5.40 13.14 6.02
C GLY A 133 -4.70 14.14 5.09
N GLU A 134 -3.37 14.22 5.13
CA GLU A 134 -2.57 15.04 4.20
C GLU A 134 -2.39 14.38 2.82
N ILE A 135 -2.22 13.04 2.78
CA ILE A 135 -2.09 12.28 1.53
C ILE A 135 -3.42 12.23 0.78
N ARG A 136 -4.55 12.11 1.48
CA ARG A 136 -5.91 12.02 0.94
C ARG A 136 -6.10 10.85 -0.05
N PRO A 137 -5.83 9.60 0.37
CA PRO A 137 -6.10 8.44 -0.47
C PRO A 137 -7.60 8.23 -0.68
N LEU A 138 -7.98 7.40 -1.68
CA LEU A 138 -9.37 6.96 -1.86
C LEU A 138 -9.88 6.16 -0.65
N SER A 139 -9.04 5.28 -0.14
CA SER A 139 -9.32 4.46 1.04
C SER A 139 -8.03 3.98 1.68
N VAL A 140 -8.16 3.39 2.86
CA VAL A 140 -7.05 2.79 3.59
C VAL A 140 -7.38 1.35 3.94
N GLN A 141 -6.46 0.43 3.64
CA GLN A 141 -6.47 -0.94 4.11
C GLN A 141 -5.63 -1.02 5.38
N VAL A 142 -6.28 -1.33 6.49
CA VAL A 142 -5.66 -1.51 7.81
C VAL A 142 -5.52 -3.00 8.06
N TYR A 143 -4.31 -3.48 8.30
CA TYR A 143 -4.06 -4.91 8.47
C TYR A 143 -2.91 -5.17 9.47
N THR A 144 -2.69 -6.42 9.80
CA THR A 144 -1.60 -6.88 10.66
C THR A 144 -0.80 -7.99 9.98
N ILE A 145 0.08 -8.64 10.74
CA ILE A 145 0.91 -9.74 10.29
C ILE A 145 0.03 -10.97 10.02
N ASP A 146 0.08 -11.51 8.79
CA ASP A 146 -0.60 -12.75 8.38
C ASP A 146 0.35 -13.95 8.32
N ARG A 147 1.66 -13.69 8.21
CA ARG A 147 2.69 -14.74 8.11
C ARG A 147 3.71 -14.59 9.22
N ALA A 148 4.42 -15.67 9.56
CA ALA A 148 5.51 -15.60 10.51
C ALA A 148 6.49 -14.46 10.13
N PRO A 149 6.63 -13.42 10.98
CA PRO A 149 7.49 -12.27 10.68
C PRO A 149 8.96 -12.69 10.74
N ALA A 150 9.81 -11.97 9.99
CA ALA A 150 11.26 -12.15 10.05
C ALA A 150 11.83 -11.84 11.46
N ASP A 151 11.23 -10.89 12.17
CA ASP A 151 11.52 -10.59 13.57
C ASP A 151 10.46 -11.26 14.46
N SER A 152 10.86 -12.31 15.21
CA SER A 152 9.98 -13.04 16.12
C SER A 152 9.44 -12.19 17.30
N ARG A 153 9.92 -10.98 17.47
CA ARG A 153 9.45 -10.02 18.50
C ARG A 153 8.30 -9.12 18.00
N ALA A 154 7.97 -9.23 16.71
CA ALA A 154 6.79 -8.58 16.16
C ALA A 154 5.58 -9.51 16.36
N HIS A 155 4.48 -8.95 16.80
CA HIS A 155 3.23 -9.66 17.06
C HIS A 155 2.08 -9.04 16.28
N GLU A 156 1.10 -9.88 15.96
CA GLU A 156 -0.16 -9.45 15.35
C GLU A 156 -0.94 -8.52 16.28
N VAL A 157 -1.76 -7.67 15.70
CA VAL A 157 -2.67 -6.77 16.41
C VAL A 157 -4.06 -7.39 16.41
N PRO A 158 -4.73 -7.50 17.58
CA PRO A 158 -6.09 -8.04 17.63
C PRO A 158 -7.05 -7.29 16.71
N LEU A 159 -7.93 -8.03 16.03
CA LEU A 159 -8.92 -7.49 15.08
C LEU A 159 -9.72 -6.31 15.66
N ALA A 160 -10.17 -6.41 16.91
CA ALA A 160 -10.90 -5.32 17.57
C ALA A 160 -10.08 -4.02 17.64
N ARG A 161 -8.76 -4.12 17.81
CA ARG A 161 -7.87 -2.95 17.83
C ARG A 161 -7.68 -2.36 16.43
N LEU A 162 -7.56 -3.19 15.40
CA LEU A 162 -7.51 -2.74 14.01
C LEU A 162 -8.80 -2.00 13.63
N GLN A 163 -9.95 -2.54 14.02
CA GLN A 163 -11.28 -1.92 13.80
C GLN A 163 -11.38 -0.55 14.51
N GLU A 164 -10.88 -0.43 15.73
CA GLU A 164 -10.82 0.85 16.45
C GLU A 164 -9.95 1.88 15.70
N ILE A 165 -8.77 1.47 15.23
CA ILE A 165 -7.85 2.33 14.45
C ILE A 165 -8.52 2.81 13.16
N ALA A 166 -9.12 1.89 12.40
CA ALA A 166 -9.82 2.19 11.16
C ALA A 166 -11.00 3.16 11.38
N ALA A 167 -11.84 2.88 12.39
CA ALA A 167 -12.97 3.74 12.76
C ALA A 167 -12.51 5.15 13.13
N ARG A 168 -11.43 5.27 13.92
CA ARG A 168 -10.86 6.55 14.34
C ARG A 168 -10.32 7.36 13.15
N LEU A 169 -9.63 6.70 12.19
CA LEU A 169 -9.20 7.34 10.95
C LEU A 169 -10.41 7.90 10.20
N SER A 170 -11.42 7.07 9.91
CA SER A 170 -12.59 7.47 9.13
C SER A 170 -13.35 8.61 9.81
N GLN A 171 -13.52 8.55 11.13
CA GLN A 171 -14.17 9.61 11.89
C GLN A 171 -13.43 10.96 11.82
N ARG A 172 -12.10 10.93 11.85
CA ARG A 172 -11.25 12.15 11.88
C ARG A 172 -11.01 12.76 10.51
N THR A 173 -10.99 11.96 9.45
CA THR A 173 -10.58 12.40 8.10
C THR A 173 -11.69 12.32 7.06
N GLY A 174 -12.75 11.55 7.33
CA GLY A 174 -13.76 11.21 6.32
C GLY A 174 -13.30 10.17 5.30
N ILE A 175 -12.05 9.68 5.38
CA ILE A 175 -11.49 8.70 4.44
C ILE A 175 -11.96 7.31 4.86
N PRO A 176 -12.52 6.51 3.92
CA PRO A 176 -12.91 5.12 4.20
C PRO A 176 -11.71 4.28 4.62
N ALA A 177 -11.91 3.42 5.63
CA ALA A 177 -10.90 2.45 6.05
C ALA A 177 -11.52 1.07 6.21
N GLU A 178 -10.87 0.07 5.64
CA GLU A 178 -11.26 -1.34 5.70
C GLU A 178 -10.21 -2.13 6.48
N VAL A 179 -10.64 -3.11 7.24
CA VAL A 179 -9.76 -3.96 8.04
C VAL A 179 -9.63 -5.33 7.39
N TYR A 180 -8.40 -5.79 7.28
CA TYR A 180 -8.03 -7.12 6.80
C TYR A 180 -7.26 -7.85 7.91
N ASP A 181 -7.68 -9.06 8.25
CA ASP A 181 -7.09 -9.97 9.23
C ASP A 181 -6.62 -11.28 8.60
#